data_14d6f6bd9ed0c43307b1ce0943030147
#
_entry.id   14d6f6bd9ed0c43307b1ce0943030147
#
_cell.length_a   1.000
_cell.length_b   1.000
_cell.length_c   1.000
_cell.angle_alpha   90.00
_cell.angle_beta   90.00
_cell.angle_gamma   90.00
#
_symmetry.space_group_name_H-M   'P 1'
#
loop_
_entity.id
_entity.type
_entity.pdbx_description
1 polymer ?
#
loop_
_entity_poly.entity_id
_entity_poly.type
_entity_poly.pdbx_seq_one_letter_code
_entity_poly.pdbx_strand_id
1 'polypeptide(L)'
;MGKSFKMMKKIILILVAAAIAVTSVSAQSKKDQQVAKSKATDAAKNLKKEKFQTLDGASPYYDLEDIYLQERAGKTVLIGTGTGKSLKMARIEASSDARNQYATNSSAMVKGRIVNNDTKLGDEEINDLVSSYETLVLEEIKNVLKEALVLKKENKNGNVEVRSFWLVDIEAAHEARMKALKNAMDELQMTQKYGSEVSNWIDEGLNK
;
A
#
# COMPACT_ATOMS: atom_id res chain seq x y z
N MET A 1 -6.03 -45.10 -36.60
CA MET A 1 -4.94 -44.11 -36.74
C MET A 1 -5.35 -42.64 -36.50
N GLY A 2 -6.61 -42.28 -36.23
CA GLY A 2 -7.07 -40.87 -36.13
C GLY A 2 -7.01 -40.22 -34.73
N LYS A 3 -6.89 -40.97 -33.61
CA LYS A 3 -6.95 -40.40 -32.26
C LYS A 3 -5.60 -39.82 -31.77
N SER A 4 -4.46 -40.39 -32.20
CA SER A 4 -3.12 -39.92 -31.82
C SER A 4 -2.77 -38.55 -32.41
N PHE A 5 -3.23 -38.28 -33.66
CA PHE A 5 -2.92 -37.03 -34.35
C PHE A 5 -3.68 -35.82 -33.76
N LYS A 6 -4.91 -36.03 -33.25
CA LYS A 6 -5.70 -34.99 -32.57
C LYS A 6 -5.09 -34.62 -31.18
N MET A 7 -4.50 -35.61 -30.53
CA MET A 7 -3.86 -35.36 -29.21
C MET A 7 -2.56 -34.58 -29.36
N MET A 8 -1.75 -34.88 -30.35
CA MET A 8 -0.53 -34.09 -30.65
C MET A 8 -0.82 -32.64 -31.00
N LYS A 9 -1.87 -32.34 -31.78
CA LYS A 9 -2.25 -30.95 -32.08
C LYS A 9 -2.67 -30.15 -30.84
N LYS A 10 -3.35 -30.80 -29.87
CA LYS A 10 -3.73 -30.14 -28.60
C LYS A 10 -2.54 -29.87 -27.72
N ILE A 11 -1.55 -30.79 -27.68
CA ILE A 11 -0.32 -30.61 -26.88
C ILE A 11 0.55 -29.49 -27.46
N ILE A 12 0.65 -29.38 -28.80
CA ILE A 12 1.40 -28.31 -29.46
C ILE A 12 0.71 -26.96 -29.22
N LEU A 13 -0.61 -26.90 -29.23
CA LEU A 13 -1.36 -25.64 -28.97
C LEU A 13 -1.17 -25.15 -27.52
N ILE A 14 -1.12 -26.08 -26.55
CA ILE A 14 -0.89 -25.75 -25.14
C ILE A 14 0.55 -25.27 -24.93
N LEU A 15 1.53 -25.88 -25.60
CA LEU A 15 2.93 -25.48 -25.52
C LEU A 15 3.18 -24.09 -26.15
N VAL A 16 2.50 -23.77 -27.25
CA VAL A 16 2.59 -22.44 -27.88
C VAL A 16 1.94 -21.37 -27.00
N ALA A 17 0.79 -21.67 -26.38
CA ALA A 17 0.14 -20.74 -25.46
C ALA A 17 0.99 -20.47 -24.18
N ALA A 18 1.64 -21.50 -23.66
CA ALA A 18 2.57 -21.36 -22.52
C ALA A 18 3.83 -20.55 -22.88
N ALA A 19 4.35 -20.69 -24.10
CA ALA A 19 5.51 -19.93 -24.57
C ALA A 19 5.18 -18.45 -24.77
N ILE A 20 3.98 -18.11 -25.23
CA ILE A 20 3.52 -16.72 -25.38
C ILE A 20 3.30 -16.07 -24.01
N ALA A 21 2.75 -16.80 -23.04
CA ALA A 21 2.57 -16.28 -21.67
C ALA A 21 3.93 -15.98 -20.99
N VAL A 22 4.92 -16.84 -21.16
CA VAL A 22 6.27 -16.65 -20.58
C VAL A 22 7.00 -15.47 -21.21
N THR A 23 6.82 -15.21 -22.52
CA THR A 23 7.44 -14.06 -23.18
C THR A 23 6.80 -12.73 -22.79
N SER A 24 5.50 -12.70 -22.57
CA SER A 24 4.80 -11.48 -22.12
C SER A 24 5.16 -11.12 -20.68
N VAL A 25 5.26 -12.09 -19.76
CA VAL A 25 5.70 -11.88 -18.38
C VAL A 25 7.16 -11.39 -18.33
N SER A 26 8.06 -11.97 -19.14
CA SER A 26 9.46 -11.53 -19.13
C SER A 26 9.65 -10.14 -19.73
N ALA A 27 8.86 -9.74 -20.72
CA ALA A 27 8.91 -8.41 -21.31
C ALA A 27 8.37 -7.32 -20.36
N GLN A 28 7.27 -7.61 -19.67
CA GLN A 28 6.70 -6.75 -18.64
C GLN A 28 7.68 -6.59 -17.47
N SER A 29 8.30 -7.67 -17.02
CA SER A 29 9.32 -7.65 -15.97
C SER A 29 10.53 -6.76 -16.32
N LYS A 30 11.03 -6.77 -17.56
CA LYS A 30 12.14 -5.90 -17.98
C LYS A 30 11.76 -4.42 -17.97
N LYS A 31 10.56 -4.07 -18.42
CA LYS A 31 10.04 -2.70 -18.36
C LYS A 31 9.89 -2.22 -16.92
N ASP A 32 9.35 -3.07 -16.04
CA ASP A 32 9.19 -2.74 -14.63
C ASP A 32 10.54 -2.54 -13.95
N GLN A 33 11.53 -3.35 -14.24
CA GLN A 33 12.90 -3.17 -13.77
C GLN A 33 13.52 -1.84 -14.22
N GLN A 34 13.33 -1.44 -15.49
CA GLN A 34 13.84 -0.16 -15.99
C GLN A 34 13.17 1.02 -15.28
N VAL A 35 11.85 0.96 -15.06
CA VAL A 35 11.11 2.00 -14.34
C VAL A 35 11.57 2.09 -12.89
N ALA A 36 11.72 0.97 -12.20
CA ALA A 36 12.20 0.91 -10.83
C ALA A 36 13.61 1.49 -10.69
N LYS A 37 14.54 1.13 -11.60
CA LYS A 37 15.90 1.68 -11.65
C LYS A 37 15.93 3.19 -11.86
N SER A 38 15.11 3.70 -12.78
CA SER A 38 15.00 5.15 -13.01
C SER A 38 14.51 5.87 -11.75
N LYS A 39 13.40 5.40 -11.16
CA LYS A 39 12.85 5.96 -9.91
C LYS A 39 13.87 5.91 -8.77
N ALA A 40 14.57 4.79 -8.60
CA ALA A 40 15.58 4.61 -7.56
C ALA A 40 16.76 5.58 -7.74
N THR A 41 17.22 5.76 -8.98
CA THR A 41 18.30 6.71 -9.30
C THR A 41 17.91 8.13 -8.94
N ASP A 42 16.73 8.58 -9.33
CA ASP A 42 16.25 9.93 -9.05
C ASP A 42 16.02 10.14 -7.55
N ALA A 43 15.41 9.16 -6.87
CA ALA A 43 15.18 9.22 -5.43
C ALA A 43 16.50 9.25 -4.66
N ALA A 44 17.46 8.37 -4.97
CA ALA A 44 18.77 8.34 -4.31
C ALA A 44 19.54 9.66 -4.51
N LYS A 45 19.47 10.25 -5.72
CA LYS A 45 20.08 11.56 -6.02
C LYS A 45 19.46 12.69 -5.20
N ASN A 46 18.13 12.67 -5.04
CA ASN A 46 17.42 13.68 -4.23
C ASN A 46 17.74 13.51 -2.75
N LEU A 47 17.69 12.30 -2.22
CA LEU A 47 18.05 12.00 -0.84
C LEU A 47 19.48 12.43 -0.50
N LYS A 48 20.41 12.21 -1.41
CA LYS A 48 21.80 12.68 -1.27
C LYS A 48 21.88 14.21 -1.20
N LYS A 49 21.14 14.93 -2.04
CA LYS A 49 21.06 16.41 -1.99
C LYS A 49 20.47 16.90 -0.66
N GLU A 50 19.47 16.20 -0.15
CA GLU A 50 18.85 16.48 1.13
C GLU A 50 19.69 16.01 2.33
N LYS A 51 20.83 15.35 2.10
CA LYS A 51 21.77 14.80 3.10
C LYS A 51 21.22 13.64 3.92
N PHE A 52 20.23 12.93 3.40
CA PHE A 52 19.81 11.66 3.98
C PHE A 52 20.80 10.56 3.65
N GLN A 53 21.01 9.66 4.61
CA GLN A 53 21.85 8.48 4.48
C GLN A 53 21.19 7.29 5.17
N THR A 54 21.53 6.08 4.73
CA THR A 54 21.12 4.84 5.43
C THR A 54 21.75 4.79 6.84
N LEU A 55 21.26 3.90 7.67
CA LEU A 55 21.77 3.77 9.06
C LEU A 55 23.24 3.35 9.10
N ASP A 56 23.69 2.58 8.14
CA ASP A 56 25.08 2.12 7.96
C ASP A 56 25.94 3.03 7.07
N GLY A 57 25.34 4.09 6.50
CA GLY A 57 26.02 5.03 5.62
C GLY A 57 26.17 4.53 4.17
N ALA A 58 25.58 3.39 3.82
CA ALA A 58 25.61 2.88 2.44
C ALA A 58 24.71 3.73 1.51
N SER A 59 24.81 3.48 0.21
CA SER A 59 23.91 4.10 -0.78
C SER A 59 22.52 3.46 -0.69
N PRO A 60 21.44 4.23 -0.59
CA PRO A 60 20.08 3.68 -0.55
C PRO A 60 19.57 3.17 -1.89
N TYR A 61 20.39 3.21 -2.94
CA TYR A 61 19.97 2.92 -4.32
C TYR A 61 19.34 1.54 -4.48
N TYR A 62 20.00 0.49 -3.96
CA TYR A 62 19.51 -0.89 -4.12
C TYR A 62 18.25 -1.16 -3.32
N ASP A 63 18.14 -0.61 -2.11
CA ASP A 63 16.92 -0.71 -1.32
C ASP A 63 15.75 -0.01 -2.00
N LEU A 64 16.00 1.17 -2.57
CA LEU A 64 14.99 1.91 -3.33
C LEU A 64 14.59 1.18 -4.63
N GLU A 65 15.54 0.56 -5.34
CA GLU A 65 15.23 -0.25 -6.51
C GLU A 65 14.30 -1.41 -6.14
N ASP A 66 14.59 -2.14 -5.05
CA ASP A 66 13.73 -3.23 -4.57
C ASP A 66 12.34 -2.72 -4.16
N ILE A 67 12.27 -1.62 -3.42
CA ILE A 67 10.99 -0.99 -3.02
C ILE A 67 10.15 -0.65 -4.25
N TYR A 68 10.74 -0.03 -5.28
CA TYR A 68 10.00 0.32 -6.49
C TYR A 68 9.64 -0.89 -7.36
N LEU A 69 10.42 -1.97 -7.31
CA LEU A 69 10.03 -3.24 -7.92
C LEU A 69 8.83 -3.85 -7.21
N GLN A 70 8.78 -3.81 -5.89
CA GLN A 70 7.65 -4.28 -5.11
C GLN A 70 6.40 -3.41 -5.32
N GLU A 71 6.55 -2.09 -5.48
CA GLU A 71 5.47 -1.19 -5.91
C GLU A 71 4.90 -1.61 -7.28
N ARG A 72 5.76 -1.93 -8.24
CA ARG A 72 5.34 -2.44 -9.56
C ARG A 72 4.68 -3.82 -9.50
N ALA A 73 5.06 -4.63 -8.53
CA ALA A 73 4.43 -5.93 -8.24
C ALA A 73 3.09 -5.82 -7.47
N GLY A 74 2.61 -4.59 -7.23
CA GLY A 74 1.31 -4.34 -6.65
C GLY A 74 1.32 -4.03 -5.15
N LYS A 75 2.48 -3.77 -4.52
CA LYS A 75 2.49 -3.28 -3.14
C LYS A 75 2.33 -1.76 -3.09
N THR A 76 1.70 -1.27 -2.03
CA THR A 76 1.64 0.15 -1.75
C THR A 76 2.90 0.57 -0.98
N VAL A 77 3.52 1.68 -1.41
CA VAL A 77 4.66 2.30 -0.72
C VAL A 77 4.15 3.52 0.06
N LEU A 78 4.44 3.55 1.35
CA LEU A 78 4.19 4.70 2.22
C LEU A 78 5.53 5.27 2.67
N ILE A 79 5.59 6.59 2.79
CA ILE A 79 6.78 7.30 3.26
C ILE A 79 6.41 8.06 4.52
N GLY A 80 6.95 7.63 5.66
CA GLY A 80 6.79 8.34 6.92
C GLY A 80 8.00 9.21 7.22
N THR A 81 7.74 10.36 7.82
CA THR A 81 8.76 11.32 8.25
C THR A 81 8.64 11.57 9.75
N GLY A 82 9.76 11.78 10.40
CA GLY A 82 9.76 12.10 11.83
C GLY A 82 11.03 12.80 12.26
N THR A 83 10.93 13.61 13.29
CA THR A 83 12.04 14.37 13.85
C THR A 83 12.09 14.19 15.37
N GLY A 84 13.25 13.93 15.92
CA GLY A 84 13.39 13.74 17.36
C GLY A 84 14.79 14.00 17.87
N LYS A 85 14.94 14.09 19.19
CA LYS A 85 16.25 14.23 19.86
C LYS A 85 17.11 12.96 19.74
N SER A 86 16.52 11.86 19.30
CA SER A 86 17.22 10.59 19.07
C SER A 86 16.64 9.88 17.85
N LEU A 87 17.44 9.00 17.25
CA LEU A 87 17.00 8.15 16.14
C LEU A 87 15.75 7.34 16.50
N LYS A 88 15.67 6.82 17.74
CA LYS A 88 14.50 6.05 18.19
C LYS A 88 13.23 6.90 18.19
N MET A 89 13.28 8.12 18.71
CA MET A 89 12.12 9.02 18.72
C MET A 89 11.69 9.39 17.31
N ALA A 90 12.64 9.78 16.45
CA ALA A 90 12.36 10.11 15.06
C ALA A 90 11.77 8.93 14.27
N ARG A 91 12.20 7.67 14.51
CA ARG A 91 11.61 6.47 13.88
C ARG A 91 10.18 6.20 14.36
N ILE A 92 9.90 6.40 15.66
CA ILE A 92 8.53 6.24 16.18
C ILE A 92 7.59 7.25 15.52
N GLU A 93 8.02 8.50 15.40
CA GLU A 93 7.25 9.55 14.74
C GLU A 93 7.04 9.24 13.24
N ALA A 94 8.09 8.82 12.52
CA ALA A 94 7.99 8.42 11.12
C ALA A 94 7.05 7.23 10.91
N SER A 95 7.06 6.24 11.82
CA SER A 95 6.12 5.12 11.78
C SER A 95 4.68 5.58 12.02
N SER A 96 4.46 6.51 12.95
CA SER A 96 3.15 7.09 13.22
C SER A 96 2.65 7.90 12.02
N ASP A 97 3.50 8.71 11.41
CA ASP A 97 3.19 9.51 10.23
C ASP A 97 2.74 8.63 9.05
N ALA A 98 3.47 7.56 8.74
CA ALA A 98 3.10 6.63 7.67
C ALA A 98 1.71 6.00 7.90
N ARG A 99 1.42 5.60 9.14
CA ARG A 99 0.12 5.02 9.51
C ARG A 99 -1.01 6.03 9.41
N ASN A 100 -0.78 7.24 9.90
CA ASN A 100 -1.76 8.33 9.84
C ASN A 100 -2.09 8.67 8.39
N GLN A 101 -1.09 8.81 7.52
CA GLN A 101 -1.31 9.03 6.09
C GLN A 101 -2.16 7.92 5.46
N TYR A 102 -1.88 6.65 5.79
CA TYR A 102 -2.68 5.53 5.30
C TYR A 102 -4.12 5.60 5.79
N ALA A 103 -4.34 5.84 7.07
CA ALA A 103 -5.67 5.92 7.67
C ALA A 103 -6.49 7.07 7.08
N THR A 104 -5.90 8.26 6.99
CA THR A 104 -6.55 9.45 6.42
C THR A 104 -6.91 9.25 4.94
N ASN A 105 -6.01 8.64 4.14
CA ASN A 105 -6.31 8.34 2.75
C ASN A 105 -7.44 7.30 2.63
N SER A 106 -7.44 6.29 3.48
CA SER A 106 -8.48 5.25 3.51
C SER A 106 -9.83 5.81 3.93
N SER A 107 -9.87 6.70 4.94
CA SER A 107 -11.10 7.34 5.40
C SER A 107 -11.68 8.29 4.36
N ALA A 108 -10.83 9.03 3.65
CA ALA A 108 -11.24 9.86 2.52
C ALA A 108 -11.88 9.05 1.38
N MET A 109 -11.33 7.87 1.08
CA MET A 109 -11.91 6.93 0.10
C MET A 109 -13.29 6.44 0.54
N VAL A 110 -13.46 6.04 1.80
CA VAL A 110 -14.75 5.60 2.35
C VAL A 110 -15.77 6.73 2.28
N LYS A 111 -15.40 7.94 2.76
CA LYS A 111 -16.26 9.13 2.69
C LYS A 111 -16.70 9.44 1.26
N GLY A 112 -15.76 9.44 0.31
CA GLY A 112 -16.06 9.71 -1.09
C GLY A 112 -17.04 8.71 -1.70
N ARG A 113 -16.96 7.43 -1.32
CA ARG A 113 -17.91 6.41 -1.78
C ARG A 113 -19.29 6.57 -1.18
N ILE A 114 -19.37 6.84 0.12
CA ILE A 114 -20.63 7.07 0.80
C ILE A 114 -21.38 8.21 0.13
N VAL A 115 -20.72 9.35 -0.10
CA VAL A 115 -21.33 10.53 -0.74
C VAL A 115 -21.74 10.25 -2.19
N ASN A 116 -20.96 9.48 -2.94
CA ASN A 116 -21.24 9.22 -4.35
C ASN A 116 -22.33 8.15 -4.59
N ASN A 117 -22.67 7.34 -3.58
CA ASN A 117 -23.63 6.23 -3.73
C ASN A 117 -25.05 6.58 -3.29
N ASP A 118 -25.37 7.86 -3.13
CA ASP A 118 -26.73 8.36 -2.80
C ASP A 118 -27.31 7.66 -1.55
N THR A 119 -26.48 7.53 -0.51
CA THR A 119 -26.87 6.81 0.70
C THR A 119 -27.89 7.58 1.51
N LYS A 120 -28.74 6.85 2.23
CA LYS A 120 -29.73 7.42 3.16
C LYS A 120 -29.10 7.88 4.49
N LEU A 121 -27.76 7.87 4.60
CA LEU A 121 -27.02 8.32 5.78
C LEU A 121 -27.05 9.86 5.85
N GLY A 122 -27.36 10.38 7.02
CA GLY A 122 -27.21 11.81 7.31
C GLY A 122 -25.73 12.21 7.44
N ASP A 123 -25.43 13.49 7.30
CA ASP A 123 -24.07 14.02 7.39
C ASP A 123 -23.36 13.67 8.71
N GLU A 124 -24.11 13.67 9.83
CA GLU A 124 -23.60 13.30 11.16
C GLU A 124 -23.22 11.81 11.19
N GLU A 125 -24.10 10.92 10.73
CA GLU A 125 -23.85 9.48 10.64
C GLU A 125 -22.64 9.17 9.75
N ILE A 126 -22.46 9.90 8.64
CA ILE A 126 -21.31 9.77 7.76
C ILE A 126 -20.02 10.17 8.49
N ASN A 127 -20.02 11.29 9.18
CA ASN A 127 -18.84 11.77 9.88
C ASN A 127 -18.45 10.84 11.04
N ASP A 128 -19.42 10.32 11.79
CA ASP A 128 -19.18 9.35 12.86
C ASP A 128 -18.58 8.05 12.31
N LEU A 129 -19.13 7.52 11.21
CA LEU A 129 -18.62 6.32 10.55
C LEU A 129 -17.18 6.53 10.05
N VAL A 130 -16.91 7.65 9.40
CA VAL A 130 -15.57 7.96 8.86
C VAL A 130 -14.56 8.11 10.00
N SER A 131 -14.93 8.74 11.10
CA SER A 131 -14.05 8.94 12.28
C SER A 131 -13.75 7.61 12.99
N SER A 132 -14.78 6.78 13.26
CA SER A 132 -14.59 5.46 13.84
C SER A 132 -13.74 4.57 12.93
N TYR A 133 -14.03 4.56 11.62
CA TYR A 133 -13.26 3.82 10.62
C TYR A 133 -11.79 4.25 10.59
N GLU A 134 -11.48 5.54 10.60
CA GLU A 134 -10.11 6.06 10.59
C GLU A 134 -9.32 5.56 11.81
N THR A 135 -9.94 5.57 12.97
CA THR A 135 -9.34 5.05 14.20
C THR A 135 -9.04 3.56 14.11
N LEU A 136 -10.01 2.77 13.64
CA LEU A 136 -9.88 1.32 13.54
C LEU A 136 -8.89 0.88 12.44
N VAL A 137 -8.86 1.57 11.30
CA VAL A 137 -7.89 1.23 10.25
C VAL A 137 -6.46 1.55 10.68
N LEU A 138 -6.25 2.57 11.52
CA LEU A 138 -4.94 2.87 12.14
C LEU A 138 -4.41 1.69 12.97
N GLU A 139 -5.28 1.02 13.70
CA GLU A 139 -4.93 -0.16 14.52
C GLU A 139 -4.65 -1.39 13.63
N GLU A 140 -5.51 -1.66 12.67
CA GLU A 140 -5.38 -2.83 11.80
C GLU A 140 -4.14 -2.74 10.90
N ILE A 141 -3.84 -1.58 10.32
CA ILE A 141 -2.71 -1.42 9.41
C ILE A 141 -1.34 -1.56 10.11
N LYS A 142 -1.28 -1.32 11.41
CA LYS A 142 -0.06 -1.47 12.21
C LYS A 142 0.59 -2.85 12.05
N ASN A 143 -0.21 -3.88 11.87
CA ASN A 143 0.26 -5.26 11.77
C ASN A 143 0.64 -5.67 10.33
N VAL A 144 0.29 -4.87 9.34
CA VAL A 144 0.49 -5.17 7.91
C VAL A 144 1.63 -4.35 7.30
N LEU A 145 1.99 -3.24 7.93
CA LEU A 145 3.10 -2.38 7.52
C LEU A 145 4.44 -3.06 7.76
N LYS A 146 5.27 -3.14 6.72
CA LYS A 146 6.64 -3.65 6.79
C LYS A 146 7.62 -2.53 6.47
N GLU A 147 8.47 -2.17 7.44
CA GLU A 147 9.55 -1.19 7.22
C GLU A 147 10.59 -1.79 6.26
N ALA A 148 10.79 -1.13 5.12
CA ALA A 148 11.69 -1.57 4.06
C ALA A 148 13.02 -0.82 4.05
N LEU A 149 12.99 0.49 4.38
CA LEU A 149 14.19 1.32 4.39
C LEU A 149 14.04 2.44 5.42
N VAL A 150 15.09 2.69 6.18
CA VAL A 150 15.20 3.83 7.09
C VAL A 150 16.38 4.70 6.71
N LEU A 151 16.10 5.97 6.49
CA LEU A 151 17.10 6.99 6.22
C LEU A 151 17.12 7.99 7.36
N LYS A 152 18.30 8.49 7.70
CA LYS A 152 18.51 9.51 8.73
C LYS A 152 19.27 10.70 8.19
N LYS A 153 19.02 11.84 8.81
CA LYS A 153 19.78 13.07 8.63
C LYS A 153 19.89 13.78 9.99
N GLU A 154 21.05 14.29 10.31
CA GLU A 154 21.26 15.13 11.49
C GLU A 154 21.05 16.60 11.10
N ASN A 155 20.21 17.28 11.85
CA ASN A 155 19.92 18.68 11.69
C ASN A 155 20.92 19.54 12.47
N LYS A 156 21.10 20.81 12.08
CA LYS A 156 22.04 21.74 12.72
C LYS A 156 21.76 21.99 14.22
N ASN A 157 20.55 21.73 14.68
CA ASN A 157 20.12 21.87 16.07
C ASN A 157 20.33 20.59 16.91
N GLY A 158 21.00 19.58 16.36
CA GLY A 158 21.24 18.30 17.03
C GLY A 158 20.07 17.32 17.02
N ASN A 159 18.97 17.65 16.36
CA ASN A 159 17.87 16.71 16.16
C ASN A 159 18.16 15.76 14.99
N VAL A 160 17.64 14.55 15.08
CA VAL A 160 17.66 13.56 14.00
C VAL A 160 16.33 13.64 13.26
N GLU A 161 16.41 13.75 11.94
CA GLU A 161 15.27 13.59 11.04
C GLU A 161 15.35 12.20 10.41
N VAL A 162 14.24 11.50 10.37
CA VAL A 162 14.08 10.17 9.76
C VAL A 162 13.09 10.24 8.64
N ARG A 163 13.40 9.56 7.54
CA ARG A 163 12.48 9.22 6.46
C ARG A 163 12.48 7.71 6.31
N SER A 164 11.34 7.09 6.54
CA SER A 164 11.20 5.64 6.44
C SER A 164 10.24 5.26 5.32
N PHE A 165 10.56 4.17 4.61
CA PHE A 165 9.74 3.60 3.55
C PHE A 165 9.10 2.32 4.08
N TRP A 166 7.80 2.21 3.87
CA TRP A 166 6.99 1.10 4.33
C TRP A 166 6.29 0.45 3.17
N LEU A 167 6.25 -0.85 3.16
CA LEU A 167 5.54 -1.66 2.16
C LEU A 167 4.29 -2.26 2.78
N VAL A 168 3.20 -2.16 2.03
CA VAL A 168 1.91 -2.77 2.37
C VAL A 168 1.50 -3.68 1.24
N ASP A 169 1.21 -4.92 1.55
CA ASP A 169 0.59 -5.84 0.62
C ASP A 169 -0.86 -5.41 0.35
N ILE A 170 -1.28 -5.39 -0.92
CA ILE A 170 -2.60 -4.87 -1.30
C ILE A 170 -3.72 -5.71 -0.71
N GLU A 171 -3.59 -7.04 -0.71
CA GLU A 171 -4.61 -7.94 -0.18
C GLU A 171 -4.71 -7.78 1.33
N ALA A 172 -3.58 -7.81 2.05
CA ALA A 172 -3.56 -7.60 3.49
C ALA A 172 -4.07 -6.20 3.89
N ALA A 173 -3.77 -5.18 3.09
CA ALA A 173 -4.30 -3.83 3.29
C ALA A 173 -5.82 -3.78 3.06
N HIS A 174 -6.32 -4.52 2.07
CA HIS A 174 -7.75 -4.64 1.82
C HIS A 174 -8.46 -5.31 2.99
N GLU A 175 -7.97 -6.45 3.45
CA GLU A 175 -8.53 -7.16 4.61
C GLU A 175 -8.57 -6.27 5.87
N ALA A 176 -7.48 -5.52 6.13
CA ALA A 176 -7.41 -4.58 7.24
C ALA A 176 -8.49 -3.48 7.14
N ARG A 177 -8.68 -2.90 5.95
CA ARG A 177 -9.72 -1.89 5.69
C ARG A 177 -11.13 -2.46 5.86
N MET A 178 -11.36 -3.66 5.35
CA MET A 178 -12.66 -4.33 5.44
C MET A 178 -13.03 -4.63 6.89
N LYS A 179 -12.08 -5.15 7.66
CA LYS A 179 -12.25 -5.42 9.08
C LYS A 179 -12.54 -4.14 9.87
N ALA A 180 -11.78 -3.07 9.61
CA ALA A 180 -12.00 -1.77 10.24
C ALA A 180 -13.38 -1.19 9.92
N LEU A 181 -13.83 -1.27 8.66
CA LEU A 181 -15.14 -0.78 8.24
C LEU A 181 -16.27 -1.55 8.91
N LYS A 182 -16.18 -2.88 8.92
CA LYS A 182 -17.17 -3.72 9.60
C LYS A 182 -17.25 -3.37 11.09
N ASN A 183 -16.13 -3.28 11.77
CA ASN A 183 -16.09 -2.95 13.19
C ASN A 183 -16.66 -1.54 13.47
N ALA A 184 -16.31 -0.54 12.65
CA ALA A 184 -16.87 0.82 12.77
C ALA A 184 -18.39 0.84 12.69
N MET A 185 -18.94 0.05 11.79
CA MET A 185 -20.39 -0.05 11.61
C MET A 185 -21.09 -0.80 12.75
N ASP A 186 -20.44 -1.86 13.25
CA ASP A 186 -20.96 -2.61 14.41
C ASP A 186 -20.96 -1.73 15.67
N GLU A 187 -19.89 -0.94 15.90
CA GLU A 187 -19.82 0.02 17.00
C GLU A 187 -20.92 1.09 16.95
N LEU A 188 -21.26 1.57 15.77
CA LEU A 188 -22.29 2.58 15.54
C LEU A 188 -23.71 1.97 15.37
N GLN A 189 -23.85 0.66 15.52
CA GLN A 189 -25.10 -0.09 15.31
C GLN A 189 -25.73 0.12 13.91
N MET A 190 -24.91 0.52 12.94
CA MET A 190 -25.33 0.77 11.57
C MET A 190 -25.69 -0.50 10.80
N THR A 191 -25.09 -1.63 11.17
CA THR A 191 -25.31 -2.95 10.55
C THR A 191 -26.78 -3.37 10.63
N GLN A 192 -27.48 -3.01 11.69
CA GLN A 192 -28.92 -3.30 11.84
C GLN A 192 -29.80 -2.41 10.96
N LYS A 193 -29.37 -1.16 10.73
CA LYS A 193 -30.17 -0.16 10.01
C LYS A 193 -29.90 -0.19 8.49
N TYR A 194 -28.65 -0.48 8.10
CA TYR A 194 -28.17 -0.38 6.71
C TYR A 194 -27.46 -1.65 6.20
N GLY A 195 -27.66 -2.79 6.86
CA GLY A 195 -26.87 -4.01 6.67
C GLY A 195 -26.79 -4.53 5.23
N SER A 196 -27.83 -4.37 4.40
CA SER A 196 -27.82 -4.79 3.01
C SER A 196 -27.02 -3.81 2.11
N GLU A 197 -27.14 -2.51 2.36
CA GLU A 197 -26.42 -1.48 1.59
C GLU A 197 -24.92 -1.57 1.85
N VAL A 198 -24.55 -1.86 3.08
CA VAL A 198 -23.17 -1.99 3.54
C VAL A 198 -22.52 -3.27 3.09
N SER A 199 -23.22 -4.40 3.13
CA SER A 199 -22.70 -5.65 2.55
C SER A 199 -22.34 -5.45 1.07
N ASN A 200 -23.19 -4.75 0.31
CA ASN A 200 -22.91 -4.44 -1.10
C ASN A 200 -21.65 -3.57 -1.27
N TRP A 201 -21.43 -2.58 -0.40
CA TRP A 201 -20.19 -1.77 -0.45
C TRP A 201 -18.94 -2.56 -0.12
N ILE A 202 -19.09 -3.53 0.80
CA ILE A 202 -18.03 -4.45 1.18
C ILE A 202 -17.70 -5.37 0.00
N ASP A 203 -18.71 -5.97 -0.63
CA ASP A 203 -18.58 -6.93 -1.73
C ASP A 203 -18.15 -6.25 -3.04
N GLU A 204 -18.63 -5.05 -3.34
CA GLU A 204 -18.21 -4.27 -4.50
C GLU A 204 -16.79 -3.70 -4.40
N GLY A 205 -16.22 -3.88 -3.26
CA GLY A 205 -14.80 -3.69 -2.98
C GLY A 205 -14.32 -2.25 -2.94
N LEU A 206 -13.60 -1.92 -1.92
CA LEU A 206 -12.63 -0.81 -1.90
C LEU A 206 -11.54 -0.99 -2.99
N ASN A 207 -11.81 -1.81 -4.01
CA ASN A 207 -10.90 -2.33 -5.02
C ASN A 207 -11.07 -1.75 -6.42
N LYS A 208 -11.80 -0.65 -6.57
CA LYS A 208 -11.85 0.03 -7.88
C LYS A 208 -11.16 1.36 -7.85
#